data_35eb441e74589a86f553d17ea5288284
#
_entry.id   35eb441e74589a86f553d17ea5288284
#
_cell.length_a   1.000
_cell.length_b   1.000
_cell.length_c   1.000
_cell.angle_alpha   90.00
_cell.angle_beta   90.00
_cell.angle_gamma   90.00
#
_symmetry.space_group_name_H-M   'P 1'
#
loop_
_entity.id
_entity.type
_entity.pdbx_description
1 polymer ?
#
loop_
_entity_poly.entity_id
_entity_poly.type
_entity_poly.pdbx_seq_one_letter_code
_entity_poly.pdbx_strand_id
1 'polypeptide(L)'
;MKELATNTCCEQAETTSVKRVALANLPTEWGEFQIAGYRSLISDEEYVVLFKGQMSRDIPTLVRIHSQCLTGDVFGSVKCDCGQQLHTTLQMIQQEGRGAIVYQQQEGRGIGILNKIRAYALQDEGADTVEANERLGLAVDLRDYRQCAEILFDLGLCKVKVISNNPLKLQALEDAGLKIVER
;
A
#
# COMPACT_ATOMS: atom_id res chain seq x y z
N MET A 1 -5.19 -29.43 -33.98
CA MET A 1 -5.20 -29.35 -32.53
C MET A 1 -4.51 -28.07 -32.18
N LYS A 2 -5.26 -27.04 -31.74
CA LYS A 2 -4.69 -25.76 -31.24
C LYS A 2 -4.41 -25.99 -29.75
N GLU A 3 -3.13 -25.93 -29.38
CA GLU A 3 -2.73 -25.84 -27.99
C GLU A 3 -3.40 -24.61 -27.37
N LEU A 4 -4.23 -24.83 -26.37
CA LEU A 4 -4.70 -23.80 -25.45
C LEU A 4 -3.47 -23.31 -24.70
N ALA A 5 -3.00 -22.09 -25.04
CA ALA A 5 -2.05 -21.37 -24.21
C ALA A 5 -2.66 -21.25 -22.82
N THR A 6 -2.16 -22.00 -21.86
CA THR A 6 -2.43 -21.83 -20.45
C THR A 6 -1.92 -20.45 -20.08
N ASN A 7 -2.85 -19.54 -19.92
CA ASN A 7 -2.60 -18.16 -19.48
C ASN A 7 -2.15 -18.25 -18.01
N THR A 8 -0.86 -18.52 -17.77
CA THR A 8 -0.25 -18.54 -16.45
C THR A 8 -0.20 -17.10 -15.94
N CYS A 9 -1.32 -16.66 -15.38
CA CYS A 9 -1.39 -15.42 -14.61
C CYS A 9 -0.56 -15.63 -13.35
N CYS A 10 0.47 -14.82 -13.17
CA CYS A 10 1.28 -14.70 -11.96
C CYS A 10 2.27 -15.89 -11.70
N GLU A 11 3.34 -15.92 -12.44
CA GLU A 11 4.55 -16.58 -11.96
C GLU A 11 5.16 -15.69 -10.86
N GLN A 12 5.19 -16.20 -9.62
CA GLN A 12 5.94 -15.55 -8.54
C GLN A 12 7.41 -15.48 -8.92
N ALA A 13 8.07 -14.36 -8.61
CA ALA A 13 9.52 -14.32 -8.56
C ALA A 13 10.01 -15.47 -7.65
N GLU A 14 11.03 -16.20 -8.06
CA GLU A 14 11.55 -17.40 -7.33
C GLU A 14 12.01 -17.06 -5.91
N THR A 15 12.22 -15.77 -5.58
CA THR A 15 12.66 -15.31 -4.26
C THR A 15 11.75 -14.19 -3.76
N THR A 16 11.15 -14.40 -2.59
CA THR A 16 10.42 -13.34 -1.88
C THR A 16 11.37 -12.61 -0.92
N SER A 17 11.25 -11.28 -0.86
CA SER A 17 12.01 -10.42 0.06
C SER A 17 11.22 -10.06 1.32
N VAL A 18 10.03 -10.64 1.52
CA VAL A 18 9.18 -10.43 2.69
C VAL A 18 8.81 -11.75 3.36
N LYS A 19 8.54 -11.69 4.66
CA LYS A 19 8.07 -12.84 5.45
C LYS A 19 6.91 -12.44 6.34
N ARG A 20 5.80 -13.20 6.24
CA ARG A 20 4.69 -13.07 7.19
C ARG A 20 5.13 -13.56 8.58
N VAL A 21 4.90 -12.74 9.59
CA VAL A 21 5.29 -12.99 10.97
C VAL A 21 4.12 -13.48 11.80
N ALA A 22 2.95 -12.85 11.62
CA ALA A 22 1.75 -13.15 12.40
C ALA A 22 0.49 -12.84 11.63
N LEU A 23 -0.62 -13.43 12.07
CA LEU A 23 -1.97 -13.19 11.58
C LEU A 23 -2.92 -13.18 12.78
N ALA A 24 -3.85 -12.23 12.82
CA ALA A 24 -4.88 -12.12 13.85
C ALA A 24 -6.19 -11.57 13.29
N ASN A 25 -7.28 -11.69 14.06
CA ASN A 25 -8.51 -10.97 13.78
C ASN A 25 -8.41 -9.56 14.33
N LEU A 26 -8.98 -8.60 13.61
CA LEU A 26 -9.03 -7.19 14.00
C LEU A 26 -10.45 -6.65 13.81
N PRO A 27 -11.28 -6.63 14.85
CA PRO A 27 -12.53 -5.89 14.83
C PRO A 27 -12.24 -4.38 14.79
N THR A 28 -12.92 -3.66 13.91
CA THR A 28 -12.80 -2.21 13.73
C THR A 28 -14.17 -1.57 13.68
N GLU A 29 -14.23 -0.26 13.79
CA GLU A 29 -15.48 0.50 13.60
C GLU A 29 -16.03 0.39 12.17
N TRP A 30 -15.19 0.02 11.19
CA TRP A 30 -15.59 -0.22 9.79
C TRP A 30 -15.97 -1.68 9.51
N GLY A 31 -15.84 -2.60 10.49
CA GLY A 31 -16.19 -4.01 10.38
C GLY A 31 -15.08 -4.95 10.83
N GLU A 32 -15.33 -6.25 10.65
CA GLU A 32 -14.38 -7.31 10.98
C GLU A 32 -13.37 -7.48 9.87
N PHE A 33 -12.09 -7.33 10.20
CA PHE A 33 -10.94 -7.54 9.32
C PHE A 33 -10.00 -8.60 9.92
N GLN A 34 -9.07 -9.07 9.11
CA GLN A 34 -7.88 -9.77 9.56
C GLN A 34 -6.69 -8.82 9.42
N ILE A 35 -5.72 -8.95 10.32
CA ILE A 35 -4.48 -8.19 10.30
C ILE A 35 -3.30 -9.14 10.21
N ALA A 36 -2.41 -8.94 9.24
CA ALA A 36 -1.16 -9.68 9.12
C ALA A 36 0.03 -8.73 9.25
N GLY A 37 1.04 -9.15 10.01
CA GLY A 37 2.33 -8.49 10.10
C GLY A 37 3.34 -9.15 9.16
N TYR A 38 4.08 -8.33 8.42
CA TYR A 38 5.18 -8.77 7.56
C TYR A 38 6.44 -8.00 7.91
N ARG A 39 7.58 -8.62 7.72
CA ARG A 39 8.88 -7.96 7.78
C ARG A 39 9.64 -8.13 6.47
N SER A 40 10.43 -7.15 6.15
CA SER A 40 11.45 -7.25 5.10
C SER A 40 12.53 -8.25 5.50
N LEU A 41 13.08 -8.98 4.50
CA LEU A 41 14.26 -9.83 4.65
C LEU A 41 15.54 -9.12 4.18
N ILE A 42 15.40 -7.91 3.62
CA ILE A 42 16.50 -7.12 3.05
C ILE A 42 16.66 -5.74 3.69
N SER A 43 15.76 -5.35 4.60
CA SER A 43 15.80 -4.10 5.37
C SER A 43 15.12 -4.30 6.72
N ASP A 44 15.09 -3.25 7.56
CA ASP A 44 14.40 -3.24 8.85
C ASP A 44 12.91 -2.84 8.72
N GLU A 45 12.36 -2.78 7.49
CA GLU A 45 10.98 -2.36 7.27
C GLU A 45 9.98 -3.43 7.70
N GLU A 46 8.91 -2.96 8.32
CA GLU A 46 7.74 -3.74 8.68
C GLU A 46 6.52 -3.26 7.90
N TYR A 47 5.64 -4.20 7.60
CA TYR A 47 4.39 -3.93 6.89
C TYR A 47 3.23 -4.49 7.67
N VAL A 48 2.13 -3.77 7.66
CA VAL A 48 0.86 -4.24 8.20
C VAL A 48 -0.13 -4.39 7.07
N VAL A 49 -0.84 -5.51 7.04
CA VAL A 49 -1.88 -5.75 6.04
C VAL A 49 -3.22 -5.95 6.73
N LEU A 50 -4.18 -5.10 6.41
CA LEU A 50 -5.58 -5.34 6.78
C LEU A 50 -6.29 -5.95 5.58
N PHE A 51 -7.00 -7.07 5.78
CA PHE A 51 -7.73 -7.69 4.69
C PHE A 51 -9.01 -8.37 5.18
N LYS A 52 -9.93 -8.58 4.24
CA LYS A 52 -11.23 -9.19 4.47
C LYS A 52 -11.59 -10.14 3.34
N GLY A 53 -12.30 -11.21 3.70
CA GLY A 53 -12.78 -12.21 2.75
C GLY A 53 -11.72 -13.22 2.31
N GLN A 54 -12.14 -14.20 1.52
CA GLN A 54 -11.23 -15.21 0.99
C GLN A 54 -10.42 -14.64 -0.17
N MET A 55 -9.10 -14.67 -0.05
CA MET A 55 -8.18 -14.27 -1.11
C MET A 55 -8.10 -15.35 -2.18
N SER A 56 -8.05 -14.95 -3.46
CA SER A 56 -8.01 -15.87 -4.59
C SER A 56 -7.29 -15.24 -5.77
N ARG A 57 -6.51 -16.06 -6.51
CA ARG A 57 -5.82 -15.64 -7.72
C ARG A 57 -6.75 -15.28 -8.87
N ASP A 58 -7.90 -15.94 -8.94
CA ASP A 58 -8.82 -15.83 -10.08
C ASP A 58 -9.83 -14.70 -9.96
N ILE A 59 -10.05 -14.21 -8.76
CA ILE A 59 -11.10 -13.23 -8.49
C ILE A 59 -10.46 -11.85 -8.30
N PRO A 60 -10.84 -10.85 -9.13
CA PRO A 60 -10.40 -9.47 -8.94
C PRO A 60 -10.70 -8.98 -7.52
N THR A 61 -9.67 -8.53 -6.83
CA THR A 61 -9.75 -8.14 -5.41
C THR A 61 -9.36 -6.68 -5.25
N LEU A 62 -10.16 -5.93 -4.49
CA LEU A 62 -9.90 -4.54 -4.19
C LEU A 62 -8.65 -4.40 -3.33
N VAL A 63 -7.68 -3.59 -3.77
CA VAL A 63 -6.41 -3.41 -3.05
C VAL A 63 -5.99 -1.94 -3.00
N ARG A 64 -5.34 -1.59 -1.89
CA ARG A 64 -4.67 -0.31 -1.72
C ARG A 64 -3.28 -0.51 -1.09
N ILE A 65 -2.28 0.14 -1.65
CA ILE A 65 -1.01 0.39 -0.94
C ILE A 65 -1.15 1.76 -0.27
N HIS A 66 -1.14 1.77 1.06
CA HIS A 66 -1.24 2.98 1.86
C HIS A 66 0.11 3.27 2.53
N SER A 67 0.74 4.38 2.16
CA SER A 67 1.95 4.84 2.85
C SER A 67 1.55 5.62 4.09
N GLN A 68 2.14 5.30 5.22
CA GLN A 68 1.87 5.92 6.52
C GLN A 68 1.84 7.45 6.43
N CYS A 69 0.86 8.02 7.08
CA CYS A 69 0.73 9.46 7.27
C CYS A 69 0.20 9.72 8.69
N LEU A 70 1.08 9.77 9.67
CA LEU A 70 0.71 9.93 11.08
C LEU A 70 -0.25 11.11 11.30
N THR A 71 0.02 12.22 10.63
CA THR A 71 -0.80 13.43 10.77
C THR A 71 -2.21 13.27 10.20
N GLY A 72 -2.36 12.58 9.06
CA GLY A 72 -3.67 12.33 8.46
C GLY A 72 -4.37 11.13 9.05
N ASP A 73 -3.66 10.00 9.20
CA ASP A 73 -4.26 8.72 9.60
C ASP A 73 -4.67 8.69 11.07
N VAL A 74 -3.91 9.40 11.96
CA VAL A 74 -4.13 9.38 13.41
C VAL A 74 -4.66 10.70 13.94
N PHE A 75 -4.07 11.83 13.52
CA PHE A 75 -4.42 13.15 14.08
C PHE A 75 -5.51 13.89 13.31
N GLY A 76 -6.00 13.33 12.19
CA GLY A 76 -7.06 13.95 11.41
C GLY A 76 -6.67 15.29 10.76
N SER A 77 -5.37 15.46 10.41
CA SER A 77 -4.89 16.68 9.77
C SER A 77 -5.59 16.95 8.45
N VAL A 78 -6.03 18.18 8.25
CA VAL A 78 -6.61 18.66 6.98
C VAL A 78 -5.57 19.16 5.97
N LYS A 79 -4.27 19.08 6.30
CA LYS A 79 -3.17 19.36 5.34
C LYS A 79 -3.03 18.26 4.25
N CYS A 80 -3.71 17.12 4.40
CA CYS A 80 -3.78 16.03 3.42
C CYS A 80 -5.09 15.26 3.55
N ASP A 81 -5.37 14.41 2.59
CA ASP A 81 -6.55 13.53 2.54
C ASP A 81 -6.25 12.06 2.93
N CYS A 82 -5.05 11.77 3.47
CA CYS A 82 -4.59 10.42 3.74
C CYS A 82 -5.54 9.63 4.65
N GLY A 83 -5.93 10.20 5.80
CA GLY A 83 -6.86 9.54 6.72
C GLY A 83 -8.22 9.27 6.07
N GLN A 84 -8.77 10.24 5.32
CA GLN A 84 -10.01 10.05 4.59
C GLN A 84 -9.90 8.92 3.56
N GLN A 85 -8.79 8.87 2.82
CA GLN A 85 -8.53 7.80 1.84
C GLN A 85 -8.43 6.42 2.50
N LEU A 86 -7.81 6.33 3.69
CA LEU A 86 -7.72 5.09 4.45
C LEU A 86 -9.11 4.61 4.89
N HIS A 87 -9.88 5.48 5.53
CA HIS A 87 -11.23 5.18 6.01
C HIS A 87 -12.19 4.81 4.88
N THR A 88 -12.18 5.56 3.77
CA THR A 88 -12.98 5.25 2.57
C THR A 88 -12.62 3.87 2.02
N THR A 89 -11.33 3.52 1.97
CA THR A 89 -10.91 2.20 1.50
C THR A 89 -11.40 1.08 2.40
N LEU A 90 -11.34 1.25 3.73
CA LEU A 90 -11.87 0.26 4.68
C LEU A 90 -13.38 0.05 4.49
N GLN A 91 -14.13 1.13 4.29
CA GLN A 91 -15.57 1.07 4.00
C GLN A 91 -15.86 0.36 2.67
N MET A 92 -15.10 0.66 1.61
CA MET A 92 -15.24 -0.01 0.32
C MET A 92 -14.98 -1.52 0.42
N ILE A 93 -13.92 -1.92 1.12
CA ILE A 93 -13.60 -3.33 1.35
C ILE A 93 -14.70 -4.02 2.16
N GLN A 94 -15.24 -3.33 3.17
CA GLN A 94 -16.35 -3.85 3.98
C GLN A 94 -17.59 -4.08 3.12
N GLN A 95 -17.93 -3.16 2.22
CA GLN A 95 -19.07 -3.26 1.31
C GLN A 95 -18.88 -4.35 0.25
N GLU A 96 -17.68 -4.44 -0.34
CA GLU A 96 -17.33 -5.48 -1.32
C GLU A 96 -17.26 -6.87 -0.66
N GLY A 97 -17.02 -6.95 0.65
CA GLY A 97 -16.81 -8.19 1.41
C GLY A 97 -15.46 -8.82 1.16
N ARG A 98 -14.59 -8.22 0.34
CA ARG A 98 -13.23 -8.69 0.02
C ARG A 98 -12.34 -7.53 -0.38
N GLY A 99 -11.10 -7.56 0.12
CA GLY A 99 -10.07 -6.59 -0.24
C GLY A 99 -8.90 -6.62 0.73
N ALA A 100 -7.85 -5.88 0.37
CA ALA A 100 -6.65 -5.76 1.19
C ALA A 100 -6.06 -4.35 1.15
N ILE A 101 -5.56 -3.88 2.29
CA ILE A 101 -4.76 -2.66 2.41
C ILE A 101 -3.37 -3.09 2.88
N VAL A 102 -2.34 -2.83 2.08
CA VAL A 102 -0.94 -2.93 2.52
C VAL A 102 -0.54 -1.57 3.07
N TYR A 103 -0.34 -1.50 4.38
CA TYR A 103 0.11 -0.30 5.09
C TYR A 103 1.63 -0.37 5.27
N GLN A 104 2.35 0.52 4.58
CA GLN A 104 3.81 0.59 4.64
C GLN A 104 4.25 1.79 5.49
N GLN A 105 5.30 1.61 6.31
CA GLN A 105 5.78 2.62 7.24
C GLN A 105 6.76 3.63 6.58
N GLN A 106 6.45 4.09 5.37
CA GLN A 106 7.25 5.08 4.63
C GLN A 106 6.62 6.47 4.72
N GLU A 107 6.68 7.05 5.94
CA GLU A 107 6.15 8.37 6.27
C GLU A 107 6.77 9.49 5.43
N GLY A 108 5.95 10.48 5.06
CA GLY A 108 6.42 11.67 4.36
C GLY A 108 7.05 11.37 3.00
N ARG A 109 6.55 10.37 2.26
CA ARG A 109 7.17 9.88 1.01
C ARG A 109 8.57 9.29 1.21
N GLY A 110 8.81 8.69 2.38
CA GLY A 110 10.08 8.07 2.74
C GLY A 110 11.07 9.00 3.45
N ILE A 111 10.77 10.29 3.62
CA ILE A 111 11.67 11.24 4.31
C ILE A 111 11.53 11.20 5.84
N GLY A 112 10.51 10.50 6.34
CA GLY A 112 10.20 10.36 7.76
C GLY A 112 9.44 11.53 8.37
N ILE A 113 8.87 11.31 9.57
CA ILE A 113 7.98 12.28 10.22
C ILE A 113 8.67 13.59 10.59
N LEU A 114 9.92 13.57 11.05
CA LEU A 114 10.61 14.79 11.46
C LEU A 114 10.89 15.72 10.27
N ASN A 115 11.32 15.19 9.13
CA ASN A 115 11.53 15.99 7.92
C ASN A 115 10.20 16.50 7.34
N LYS A 116 9.13 15.70 7.44
CA LYS A 116 7.78 16.15 7.07
C LYS A 116 7.33 17.34 7.92
N ILE A 117 7.61 17.34 9.23
CA ILE A 117 7.28 18.48 10.10
C ILE A 117 8.12 19.71 9.71
N ARG A 118 9.42 19.53 9.38
CA ARG A 118 10.24 20.64 8.85
C ARG A 118 9.69 21.21 7.55
N ALA A 119 9.24 20.32 6.62
CA ALA A 119 8.60 20.76 5.39
C ALA A 119 7.31 21.54 5.66
N TYR A 120 6.51 21.10 6.64
CA TYR A 120 5.31 21.85 7.06
C TYR A 120 5.64 23.26 7.58
N ALA A 121 6.71 23.41 8.37
CA ALA A 121 7.14 24.74 8.83
C ALA A 121 7.50 25.67 7.65
N LEU A 122 8.22 25.16 6.64
CA LEU A 122 8.52 25.94 5.43
C LEU A 122 7.27 26.26 4.59
N GLN A 123 6.28 25.36 4.56
CA GLN A 123 5.00 25.63 3.91
C GLN A 123 4.19 26.72 4.65
N ASP A 124 4.24 26.76 5.97
CA ASP A 124 3.61 27.81 6.77
C ASP A 124 4.26 29.19 6.50
N GLU A 125 5.53 29.21 6.03
CA GLU A 125 6.26 30.39 5.54
C GLU A 125 5.99 30.72 4.06
N GLY A 126 5.16 29.91 3.36
CA GLY A 126 4.74 30.17 1.98
C GLY A 126 5.41 29.32 0.90
N ALA A 127 6.29 28.37 1.25
CA ALA A 127 6.86 27.42 0.29
C ALA A 127 5.79 26.41 -0.17
N ASP A 128 5.88 25.94 -1.42
CA ASP A 128 5.11 24.78 -1.84
C ASP A 128 5.79 23.46 -1.39
N THR A 129 5.13 22.32 -1.62
CA THR A 129 5.64 21.01 -1.17
C THR A 129 6.97 20.64 -1.83
N VAL A 130 7.17 20.98 -3.10
CA VAL A 130 8.40 20.66 -3.86
C VAL A 130 9.53 21.55 -3.36
N GLU A 131 9.28 22.85 -3.30
CA GLU A 131 10.23 23.86 -2.81
C GLU A 131 10.67 23.58 -1.36
N ALA A 132 9.74 23.19 -0.48
CA ALA A 132 10.06 22.81 0.89
C ALA A 132 11.03 21.62 0.97
N ASN A 133 10.80 20.58 0.13
CA ASN A 133 11.70 19.43 0.08
C ASN A 133 13.08 19.81 -0.52
N GLU A 134 13.12 20.61 -1.57
CA GLU A 134 14.36 21.09 -2.18
C GLU A 134 15.20 21.92 -1.19
N ARG A 135 14.57 22.83 -0.45
CA ARG A 135 15.24 23.62 0.60
C ARG A 135 15.83 22.76 1.71
N LEU A 136 15.22 21.59 1.98
CA LEU A 136 15.72 20.61 2.94
C LEU A 136 16.76 19.65 2.35
N GLY A 137 17.04 19.74 1.05
CA GLY A 137 17.94 18.81 0.35
C GLY A 137 17.39 17.38 0.28
N LEU A 138 16.07 17.20 0.28
CA LEU A 138 15.41 15.91 0.30
C LEU A 138 14.85 15.54 -1.08
N ALA A 139 14.89 14.26 -1.41
CA ALA A 139 14.22 13.75 -2.60
C ALA A 139 12.70 13.89 -2.49
N VAL A 140 12.04 14.05 -3.63
CA VAL A 140 10.58 14.28 -3.70
C VAL A 140 9.80 13.02 -3.31
N ASP A 141 10.30 11.84 -3.65
CA ASP A 141 9.69 10.54 -3.31
C ASP A 141 10.78 9.44 -3.27
N LEU A 142 10.93 8.80 -2.11
CA LEU A 142 11.89 7.73 -1.85
C LEU A 142 11.20 6.38 -1.65
N ARG A 143 9.87 6.29 -1.84
CA ARG A 143 9.12 5.08 -1.54
C ARG A 143 9.39 3.98 -2.55
N ASP A 144 9.53 2.76 -2.04
CA ASP A 144 9.58 1.51 -2.81
C ASP A 144 8.29 0.70 -2.56
N TYR A 145 7.70 0.17 -3.61
CA TYR A 145 6.44 -0.56 -3.53
C TYR A 145 6.56 -2.05 -3.90
N ARG A 146 7.76 -2.54 -4.24
CA ARG A 146 7.99 -3.93 -4.67
C ARG A 146 7.57 -4.93 -3.61
N GLN A 147 7.96 -4.69 -2.35
CA GLN A 147 7.60 -5.58 -1.24
C GLN A 147 6.10 -5.56 -0.96
N CYS A 148 5.40 -4.45 -1.22
CA CYS A 148 3.94 -4.42 -1.14
C CYS A 148 3.29 -5.36 -2.16
N ALA A 149 3.84 -5.45 -3.36
CA ALA A 149 3.36 -6.38 -4.39
C ALA A 149 3.62 -7.85 -3.99
N GLU A 150 4.81 -8.15 -3.47
CA GLU A 150 5.14 -9.49 -2.94
C GLU A 150 4.20 -9.92 -1.82
N ILE A 151 3.83 -9.00 -0.93
CA ILE A 151 2.85 -9.23 0.14
C ILE A 151 1.47 -9.59 -0.44
N LEU A 152 1.03 -8.89 -1.49
CA LEU A 152 -0.25 -9.22 -2.15
C LEU A 152 -0.21 -10.60 -2.82
N PHE A 153 0.93 -11.02 -3.35
CA PHE A 153 1.13 -12.39 -3.83
C PHE A 153 1.08 -13.41 -2.71
N ASP A 154 1.73 -13.17 -1.57
CA ASP A 154 1.70 -14.05 -0.41
C ASP A 154 0.28 -14.22 0.15
N LEU A 155 -0.57 -13.18 0.02
CA LEU A 155 -2.01 -13.27 0.32
C LEU A 155 -2.78 -14.13 -0.69
N GLY A 156 -2.17 -14.56 -1.79
CA GLY A 156 -2.79 -15.36 -2.84
C GLY A 156 -3.55 -14.55 -3.90
N LEU A 157 -3.18 -13.27 -4.10
CA LEU A 157 -3.79 -12.42 -5.11
C LEU A 157 -3.01 -12.45 -6.43
N CYS A 158 -3.73 -12.29 -7.54
CA CYS A 158 -3.16 -12.14 -8.87
C CYS A 158 -3.86 -11.03 -9.66
N LYS A 159 -5.20 -11.00 -9.65
CA LYS A 159 -6.00 -9.96 -10.29
C LYS A 159 -6.43 -8.96 -9.24
N VAL A 160 -6.13 -7.68 -9.48
CA VAL A 160 -6.41 -6.62 -8.50
C VAL A 160 -7.17 -5.45 -9.12
N LYS A 161 -8.07 -4.88 -8.32
CA LYS A 161 -8.72 -3.58 -8.54
C LYS A 161 -8.00 -2.59 -7.63
N VAL A 162 -7.24 -1.65 -8.19
CA VAL A 162 -6.29 -0.82 -7.41
C VAL A 162 -6.88 0.54 -7.09
N ILE A 163 -6.98 0.87 -5.81
CA ILE A 163 -7.35 2.21 -5.35
C ILE A 163 -6.08 3.06 -5.27
N SER A 164 -5.67 3.64 -6.38
CA SER A 164 -4.52 4.56 -6.44
C SER A 164 -4.47 5.30 -7.77
N ASN A 165 -4.04 6.57 -7.72
CA ASN A 165 -3.67 7.37 -8.89
C ASN A 165 -2.14 7.53 -9.03
N ASN A 166 -1.34 6.94 -8.13
CA ASN A 166 0.11 7.03 -8.17
C ASN A 166 0.68 6.03 -9.19
N PRO A 167 1.30 6.50 -10.30
CA PRO A 167 1.82 5.63 -11.34
C PRO A 167 2.92 4.69 -10.84
N LEU A 168 3.74 5.10 -9.87
CA LEU A 168 4.79 4.25 -9.30
C LEU A 168 4.23 3.04 -8.56
N LYS A 169 3.06 3.19 -7.89
CA LYS A 169 2.38 2.05 -7.25
C LYS A 169 1.83 1.07 -8.28
N LEU A 170 1.22 1.60 -9.36
CA LEU A 170 0.69 0.76 -10.43
C LEU A 170 1.81 -0.01 -11.12
N GLN A 171 2.89 0.68 -11.49
CA GLN A 171 4.05 0.07 -12.12
C GLN A 171 4.66 -1.04 -11.26
N ALA A 172 4.86 -0.80 -9.96
CA ALA A 172 5.42 -1.80 -9.06
C ALA A 172 4.56 -3.07 -8.96
N LEU A 173 3.22 -2.93 -9.01
CA LEU A 173 2.31 -4.06 -9.02
C LEU A 173 2.40 -4.86 -10.33
N GLU A 174 2.46 -4.17 -11.47
CA GLU A 174 2.59 -4.78 -12.80
C GLU A 174 3.95 -5.45 -12.98
N ASP A 175 5.04 -4.79 -12.58
CA ASP A 175 6.42 -5.33 -12.64
C ASP A 175 6.58 -6.59 -11.79
N ALA A 176 5.84 -6.68 -10.68
CA ALA A 176 5.78 -7.89 -9.87
C ALA A 176 4.87 -8.98 -10.45
N GLY A 177 4.16 -8.72 -11.56
CA GLY A 177 3.30 -9.69 -12.26
C GLY A 177 1.85 -9.70 -11.80
N LEU A 178 1.40 -8.77 -10.95
CA LEU A 178 -0.02 -8.60 -10.64
C LEU A 178 -0.76 -8.00 -11.84
N LYS A 179 -1.93 -8.54 -12.14
CA LYS A 179 -2.78 -8.03 -13.21
C LYS A 179 -3.77 -6.99 -12.67
N ILE A 180 -3.55 -5.73 -13.00
CA ILE A 180 -4.50 -4.65 -12.70
C ILE A 180 -5.67 -4.75 -13.69
N VAL A 181 -6.87 -5.01 -13.18
CA VAL A 181 -8.09 -5.14 -14.01
C VAL A 181 -9.00 -3.91 -13.91
N GLU A 182 -8.85 -3.11 -12.85
CA GLU A 182 -9.61 -1.88 -12.61
C GLU A 182 -8.81 -0.94 -11.70
N ARG A 183 -9.08 0.38 -11.82
CA ARG A 183 -8.51 1.43 -10.95
C ARG A 183 -9.54 2.56 -10.73
#